data_5402c6be24fed551498c4c3de63ccdb4
#
_entry.id   5402c6be24fed551498c4c3de63ccdb4
#
_cell.length_a   1.000
_cell.length_b   1.000
_cell.length_c   1.000
_cell.angle_alpha   90.00
_cell.angle_beta   90.00
_cell.angle_gamma   90.00
#
_symmetry.space_group_name_H-M   'P 1'
#
loop_
_entity.id
_entity.type
_entity.pdbx_description
1 polymer ?
#
loop_
_entity_poly.entity_id
_entity_poly.type
_entity_poly.pdbx_seq_one_letter_code
_entity_poly.pdbx_strand_id
1 'polypeptide(L)'
;MEPHQGDDKPHLPSPSIWPVGFAVGIACMLAGIVVSTPAVIVGAVIALIFGALWARDAMRPTRAPEPTPADQRAAAAMAEPEPEEVNRFPRNQFLELTTLGLAGVITAVVALPVVGFAVLPAFTNQKREGVDLGPTDNFPENEWIEATFLLDPSVGEVSRRTAFVRYNGVFEGLPSYTLISNRCVHLGCPVQAAGPRREDARKTVESEQAEIALTPVLPAAYSCPCHGGAYDTEGNRTAGPPVRAMDRFKFAIDDNRLILLEPFAVAKVEGEGAQAKLEAYGIQGPGEHVDGLSGWMYPIQPQDLR
;
A
#
# COMPACT_ATOMS: atom_id res chain seq x y z
N MET A 1 65.04 -16.94 29.78
CA MET A 1 64.39 -16.00 28.88
C MET A 1 63.00 -16.54 28.66
N GLU A 2 62.05 -16.09 29.46
CA GLU A 2 60.63 -16.42 29.23
C GLU A 2 60.06 -15.46 28.20
N PRO A 3 59.31 -15.96 27.21
CA PRO A 3 58.69 -15.04 26.25
C PRO A 3 57.52 -14.30 26.94
N HIS A 4 57.58 -12.98 26.94
CA HIS A 4 56.47 -12.12 27.29
C HIS A 4 55.26 -12.46 26.40
N GLN A 5 54.28 -13.17 26.97
CA GLN A 5 52.93 -13.25 26.42
C GLN A 5 52.30 -11.87 26.57
N GLY A 6 52.37 -11.05 25.52
CA GLY A 6 51.55 -9.86 25.40
C GLY A 6 50.08 -10.30 25.47
N ASP A 7 49.32 -9.65 26.36
CA ASP A 7 47.90 -9.87 26.58
C ASP A 7 47.11 -9.28 25.40
N ASP A 8 47.17 -9.97 24.25
CA ASP A 8 46.43 -9.62 23.01
C ASP A 8 44.93 -9.88 23.18
N LYS A 9 44.36 -9.34 24.25
CA LYS A 9 42.90 -9.32 24.38
C LYS A 9 42.33 -8.30 23.37
N PRO A 10 41.46 -8.74 22.45
CA PRO A 10 40.81 -7.79 21.54
C PRO A 10 40.09 -6.75 22.39
N HIS A 11 40.34 -5.46 22.10
CA HIS A 11 39.66 -4.34 22.73
C HIS A 11 38.21 -4.33 22.24
N LEU A 12 37.34 -5.02 22.99
CA LEU A 12 35.89 -4.96 22.74
C LEU A 12 35.37 -3.59 23.19
N PRO A 13 34.50 -2.96 22.40
CA PRO A 13 33.85 -1.73 22.80
C PRO A 13 33.06 -1.94 24.10
N SER A 14 32.98 -0.90 24.93
CA SER A 14 32.22 -0.96 26.18
C SER A 14 30.75 -1.36 25.91
N PRO A 15 30.16 -2.21 26.77
CA PRO A 15 28.77 -2.64 26.58
C PRO A 15 27.83 -1.43 26.57
N SER A 16 27.03 -1.31 25.53
CA SER A 16 26.08 -0.23 25.33
C SER A 16 24.65 -0.76 25.34
N ILE A 17 23.73 -0.06 25.99
CA ILE A 17 22.30 -0.42 26.03
C ILE A 17 21.51 0.17 24.85
N TRP A 18 22.12 1.06 24.07
CA TRP A 18 21.43 1.78 22.99
C TRP A 18 20.88 0.88 21.89
N PRO A 19 21.60 -0.18 21.44
CA PRO A 19 21.05 -1.13 20.45
C PRO A 19 19.77 -1.81 20.90
N VAL A 20 19.65 -2.10 22.20
CA VAL A 20 18.44 -2.73 22.77
C VAL A 20 17.27 -1.74 22.70
N GLY A 21 17.48 -0.50 23.12
CA GLY A 21 16.45 0.54 23.03
C GLY A 21 16.02 0.81 21.57
N PHE A 22 16.96 0.79 20.62
CA PHE A 22 16.66 0.91 19.18
C PHE A 22 15.78 -0.27 18.70
N ALA A 23 16.13 -1.51 19.06
CA ALA A 23 15.34 -2.68 18.70
C ALA A 23 13.92 -2.65 19.30
N VAL A 24 13.78 -2.20 20.56
CA VAL A 24 12.47 -2.01 21.21
C VAL A 24 11.64 -0.96 20.45
N GLY A 25 12.26 0.16 20.08
CA GLY A 25 11.58 1.20 19.29
C GLY A 25 11.05 0.68 17.96
N ILE A 26 11.85 -0.10 17.21
CA ILE A 26 11.43 -0.74 15.96
C ILE A 26 10.28 -1.73 16.22
N ALA A 27 10.38 -2.56 17.24
CA ALA A 27 9.31 -3.52 17.59
C ALA A 27 8.00 -2.81 17.95
N CYS A 28 8.06 -1.73 18.74
CA CYS A 28 6.89 -0.92 19.06
C CYS A 28 6.29 -0.23 17.82
N MET A 29 7.13 0.26 16.90
CA MET A 29 6.68 0.85 15.65
C MET A 29 5.94 -0.19 14.79
N LEU A 30 6.50 -1.39 14.62
CA LEU A 30 5.88 -2.48 13.85
C LEU A 30 4.58 -2.97 14.50
N ALA A 31 4.56 -3.16 15.81
CA ALA A 31 3.33 -3.50 16.54
C ALA A 31 2.28 -2.38 16.43
N GLY A 32 2.72 -1.13 16.45
CA GLY A 32 1.87 0.04 16.30
C GLY A 32 1.13 0.11 14.98
N ILE A 33 1.69 -0.41 13.89
CA ILE A 33 1.03 -0.49 12.57
C ILE A 33 -0.29 -1.27 12.69
N VAL A 34 -0.32 -2.30 13.54
CA VAL A 34 -1.52 -3.13 13.75
C VAL A 34 -2.47 -2.54 14.79
N VAL A 35 -1.95 -1.81 15.77
CA VAL A 35 -2.73 -1.37 16.94
C VAL A 35 -3.28 0.05 16.76
N SER A 36 -2.43 1.04 16.45
CA SER A 36 -2.84 2.44 16.28
C SER A 36 -1.72 3.35 15.77
N THR A 37 -2.07 4.39 15.03
CA THR A 37 -1.12 5.41 14.54
C THR A 37 -0.30 6.09 15.66
N PRO A 38 -0.86 6.45 16.83
CA PRO A 38 -0.05 7.00 17.92
C PRO A 38 1.04 6.05 18.40
N ALA A 39 0.78 4.74 18.43
CA ALA A 39 1.79 3.74 18.83
C ALA A 39 2.95 3.66 17.82
N VAL A 40 2.68 3.82 16.51
CA VAL A 40 3.72 3.92 15.48
C VAL A 40 4.63 5.12 15.74
N ILE A 41 4.03 6.29 16.03
CA ILE A 41 4.79 7.52 16.27
C ILE A 41 5.67 7.37 17.50
N VAL A 42 5.14 6.82 18.59
CA VAL A 42 5.92 6.58 19.82
C VAL A 42 7.08 5.61 19.55
N GLY A 43 6.85 4.51 18.84
CA GLY A 43 7.88 3.55 18.46
C GLY A 43 8.97 4.19 17.60
N ALA A 44 8.58 4.99 16.62
CA ALA A 44 9.51 5.72 15.75
C ALA A 44 10.38 6.72 16.52
N VAL A 45 9.80 7.48 17.44
CA VAL A 45 10.53 8.43 18.30
C VAL A 45 11.54 7.70 19.16
N ILE A 46 11.17 6.59 19.81
CA ILE A 46 12.08 5.76 20.61
C ILE A 46 13.23 5.26 19.73
N ALA A 47 12.93 4.69 18.55
CA ALA A 47 13.96 4.18 17.63
C ALA A 47 14.93 5.29 17.20
N LEU A 48 14.43 6.47 16.85
CA LEU A 48 15.28 7.61 16.47
C LEU A 48 16.21 8.08 17.59
N ILE A 49 15.69 8.21 18.81
CA ILE A 49 16.48 8.64 19.97
C ILE A 49 17.59 7.61 20.25
N PHE A 50 17.23 6.35 20.43
CA PHE A 50 18.21 5.30 20.78
C PHE A 50 19.16 5.02 19.61
N GLY A 51 18.72 5.10 18.36
CA GLY A 51 19.57 4.98 17.18
C GLY A 51 20.60 6.10 17.10
N ALA A 52 20.21 7.36 17.36
CA ALA A 52 21.10 8.50 17.37
C ALA A 52 22.13 8.40 18.52
N LEU A 53 21.70 7.95 19.71
CA LEU A 53 22.61 7.72 20.85
C LEU A 53 23.60 6.59 20.57
N TRP A 54 23.16 5.53 19.92
CA TRP A 54 24.03 4.44 19.50
C TRP A 54 25.03 4.87 18.45
N ALA A 55 24.60 5.57 17.41
CA ALA A 55 25.49 6.11 16.39
C ALA A 55 26.54 7.05 17.00
N ARG A 56 26.12 7.95 17.92
CA ARG A 56 27.04 8.83 18.64
C ARG A 56 28.07 8.07 19.47
N ASP A 57 27.66 6.97 20.11
CA ASP A 57 28.54 6.14 20.93
C ASP A 57 29.55 5.36 20.07
N ALA A 58 29.08 4.82 18.94
CA ALA A 58 29.92 4.12 17.96
C ALA A 58 30.95 5.03 17.26
N MET A 59 30.61 6.31 17.07
CA MET A 59 31.50 7.31 16.46
C MET A 59 32.47 7.95 17.47
N ARG A 60 32.37 7.64 18.76
CA ARG A 60 33.34 8.13 19.74
C ARG A 60 34.69 7.46 19.49
N PRO A 61 35.79 8.24 19.31
CA PRO A 61 37.08 7.63 19.20
C PRO A 61 37.40 6.84 20.49
N THR A 62 37.73 5.58 20.34
CA THR A 62 38.20 4.73 21.43
C THR A 62 39.48 5.41 21.97
N ARG A 63 39.38 6.01 23.15
CA ARG A 63 40.57 6.58 23.82
C ARG A 63 41.49 5.41 24.11
N ALA A 64 42.60 5.35 23.42
CA ALA A 64 43.66 4.40 23.75
C ALA A 64 44.00 4.53 25.23
N PRO A 65 44.21 3.45 25.96
CA PRO A 65 44.66 3.55 27.34
C PRO A 65 45.90 4.41 27.41
N GLU A 66 45.93 5.33 28.37
CA GLU A 66 47.15 6.14 28.59
C GLU A 66 48.34 5.22 28.79
N PRO A 67 49.40 5.39 28.01
CA PRO A 67 50.57 4.52 28.12
C PRO A 67 51.13 4.60 29.53
N THR A 68 51.40 3.44 30.10
CA THR A 68 52.00 3.38 31.44
C THR A 68 53.37 3.99 31.45
N PRO A 69 53.87 4.43 32.61
CA PRO A 69 55.25 4.96 32.72
C PRO A 69 56.34 4.03 32.21
N ALA A 70 56.08 2.71 32.21
CA ALA A 70 56.95 1.69 31.63
C ALA A 70 56.91 1.74 30.09
N ASP A 71 55.71 1.85 29.49
CA ASP A 71 55.54 1.95 28.04
C ASP A 71 56.14 3.24 27.47
N GLN A 72 56.05 4.35 28.22
CA GLN A 72 56.67 5.63 27.85
C GLN A 72 58.20 5.55 27.88
N ARG A 73 58.79 4.84 28.83
CA ARG A 73 60.24 4.62 28.89
C ARG A 73 60.75 3.71 27.80
N ALA A 74 59.99 2.66 27.46
CA ALA A 74 60.31 1.76 26.37
C ALA A 74 60.20 2.47 25.00
N ALA A 75 59.18 3.27 24.82
CA ALA A 75 59.00 4.09 23.62
C ALA A 75 60.11 5.16 23.46
N ALA A 76 60.52 5.84 24.57
CA ALA A 76 61.62 6.81 24.56
C ALA A 76 62.99 6.17 24.26
N ALA A 77 63.21 4.91 24.63
CA ALA A 77 64.44 4.18 24.36
C ALA A 77 64.52 3.65 22.91
N MET A 78 63.38 3.57 22.20
CA MET A 78 63.26 3.17 20.79
C MET A 78 63.02 4.33 19.83
N ALA A 79 63.01 5.58 20.30
CA ALA A 79 62.75 6.72 19.46
C ALA A 79 63.91 6.91 18.48
N GLU A 80 63.75 6.43 17.27
CA GLU A 80 64.50 6.95 16.12
C GLU A 80 64.05 8.40 15.86
N PRO A 81 64.93 9.27 15.31
CA PRO A 81 64.61 10.66 15.01
C PRO A 81 63.38 10.66 14.08
N GLU A 82 62.34 11.44 14.50
CA GLU A 82 61.10 11.54 13.75
C GLU A 82 61.37 11.92 12.29
N PRO A 83 60.92 11.08 11.32
CA PRO A 83 60.92 11.52 9.94
C PRO A 83 59.90 12.66 9.80
N GLU A 84 60.31 13.74 9.12
CA GLU A 84 59.45 14.85 8.77
C GLU A 84 58.05 14.41 8.41
N GLU A 85 57.03 14.79 9.19
CA GLU A 85 55.65 14.44 8.94
C GLU A 85 55.19 14.98 7.60
N VAL A 86 55.39 14.21 6.57
CA VAL A 86 54.66 14.42 5.33
C VAL A 86 53.21 14.10 5.63
N ASN A 87 52.37 15.12 5.65
CA ASN A 87 50.91 15.04 5.90
C ASN A 87 50.25 14.16 4.82
N ARG A 88 50.44 12.85 4.93
CA ARG A 88 49.88 11.85 4.01
C ARG A 88 48.53 11.45 4.55
N PHE A 89 47.51 11.80 3.78
CA PHE A 89 46.15 11.27 4.05
C PHE A 89 46.23 9.74 4.18
N PRO A 90 45.89 9.15 5.34
CA PRO A 90 46.14 7.72 5.57
C PRO A 90 45.36 6.89 4.56
N ARG A 91 46.02 5.96 3.88
CA ARG A 91 45.44 5.15 2.82
C ARG A 91 44.20 4.38 3.27
N ASN A 92 44.15 3.93 4.53
CA ASN A 92 43.01 3.24 5.12
C ASN A 92 41.79 4.15 5.17
N GLN A 93 41.92 5.40 5.60
CA GLN A 93 40.81 6.36 5.64
C GLN A 93 40.32 6.74 4.24
N PHE A 94 41.23 6.89 3.27
CA PHE A 94 40.85 7.11 1.89
C PHE A 94 40.06 5.95 1.33
N LEU A 95 40.52 4.72 1.50
CA LEU A 95 39.82 3.52 1.03
C LEU A 95 38.48 3.34 1.71
N GLU A 96 38.41 3.56 3.02
CA GLU A 96 37.17 3.47 3.80
C GLU A 96 36.13 4.50 3.32
N LEU A 97 36.51 5.77 3.23
CA LEU A 97 35.62 6.84 2.76
C LEU A 97 35.18 6.62 1.32
N THR A 98 36.09 6.16 0.45
CA THR A 98 35.76 5.87 -0.96
C THR A 98 34.77 4.70 -1.05
N THR A 99 35.01 3.63 -0.30
CA THR A 99 34.15 2.45 -0.30
C THR A 99 32.77 2.77 0.26
N LEU A 100 32.70 3.45 1.39
CA LEU A 100 31.42 3.86 2.01
C LEU A 100 30.69 4.90 1.14
N GLY A 101 31.42 5.86 0.57
CA GLY A 101 30.84 6.85 -0.33
C GLY A 101 30.26 6.22 -1.60
N LEU A 102 31.02 5.34 -2.25
CA LEU A 102 30.54 4.63 -3.43
C LEU A 102 29.37 3.70 -3.12
N ALA A 103 29.43 2.94 -2.01
CA ALA A 103 28.34 2.11 -1.56
C ALA A 103 27.09 2.95 -1.25
N GLY A 104 27.26 4.12 -0.62
CA GLY A 104 26.17 5.06 -0.35
C GLY A 104 25.51 5.56 -1.64
N VAL A 105 26.31 5.95 -2.64
CA VAL A 105 25.80 6.42 -3.94
C VAL A 105 25.04 5.29 -4.65
N ILE A 106 25.60 4.08 -4.73
CA ILE A 106 24.93 2.95 -5.36
C ILE A 106 23.60 2.64 -4.64
N THR A 107 23.64 2.61 -3.32
CA THR A 107 22.43 2.37 -2.52
C THR A 107 21.37 3.46 -2.77
N ALA A 108 21.76 4.72 -2.81
CA ALA A 108 20.83 5.83 -3.08
C ALA A 108 20.22 5.73 -4.49
N VAL A 109 21.03 5.46 -5.52
CA VAL A 109 20.54 5.32 -6.91
C VAL A 109 19.52 4.20 -7.05
N VAL A 110 19.65 3.11 -6.30
CA VAL A 110 18.72 1.97 -6.33
C VAL A 110 17.55 2.19 -5.37
N ALA A 111 17.82 2.60 -4.13
CA ALA A 111 16.80 2.68 -3.09
C ALA A 111 15.82 3.85 -3.31
N LEU A 112 16.28 5.01 -3.79
CA LEU A 112 15.38 6.16 -3.98
C LEU A 112 14.26 5.90 -4.99
N PRO A 113 14.49 5.32 -6.19
CA PRO A 113 13.42 4.95 -7.09
C PRO A 113 12.48 3.90 -6.50
N VAL A 114 13.03 2.88 -5.81
CA VAL A 114 12.22 1.81 -5.19
C VAL A 114 11.32 2.37 -4.10
N VAL A 115 11.88 3.18 -3.19
CA VAL A 115 11.10 3.83 -2.12
C VAL A 115 10.09 4.82 -2.73
N GLY A 116 10.50 5.59 -3.73
CA GLY A 116 9.61 6.50 -4.45
C GLY A 116 8.44 5.76 -5.07
N PHE A 117 8.68 4.67 -5.78
CA PHE A 117 7.62 3.85 -6.37
C PHE A 117 6.67 3.26 -5.32
N ALA A 118 7.19 2.84 -4.15
CA ALA A 118 6.37 2.28 -3.08
C ALA A 118 5.55 3.34 -2.32
N VAL A 119 6.06 4.55 -2.16
CA VAL A 119 5.48 5.57 -1.26
C VAL A 119 4.72 6.66 -2.02
N LEU A 120 5.22 7.10 -3.18
CA LEU A 120 4.61 8.20 -3.97
C LEU A 120 3.13 7.98 -4.30
N PRO A 121 2.65 6.78 -4.67
CA PRO A 121 1.23 6.58 -5.00
C PRO A 121 0.28 6.95 -3.86
N ALA A 122 0.71 6.81 -2.60
CA ALA A 122 -0.08 7.18 -1.43
C ALA A 122 -0.30 8.70 -1.29
N PHE A 123 0.54 9.51 -1.95
CA PHE A 123 0.51 10.97 -1.88
C PHE A 123 0.09 11.63 -3.21
N THR A 124 -0.04 10.84 -4.27
CA THR A 124 -0.55 11.34 -5.55
C THR A 124 -2.08 11.28 -5.52
N ASN A 125 -2.71 12.45 -5.53
CA ASN A 125 -4.16 12.57 -5.58
C ASN A 125 -4.63 12.09 -6.95
N GLN A 126 -5.06 10.85 -7.05
CA GLN A 126 -5.71 10.31 -8.24
C GLN A 126 -7.21 10.59 -8.14
N LYS A 127 -7.59 11.85 -8.40
CA LYS A 127 -9.02 12.17 -8.59
C LYS A 127 -9.49 11.39 -9.81
N ARG A 128 -10.30 10.40 -9.57
CA ARG A 128 -11.05 9.75 -10.65
C ARG A 128 -12.25 10.61 -10.96
N GLU A 129 -12.30 11.09 -12.17
CA GLU A 129 -13.54 11.67 -12.70
C GLU A 129 -14.58 10.55 -12.78
N GLY A 130 -15.84 10.86 -12.46
CA GLY A 130 -16.91 9.90 -12.58
C GLY A 130 -17.07 9.44 -14.04
N VAL A 131 -17.44 8.19 -14.25
CA VAL A 131 -17.71 7.65 -15.58
C VAL A 131 -19.18 7.84 -15.89
N ASP A 132 -19.50 8.58 -16.93
CA ASP A 132 -20.86 8.79 -17.40
C ASP A 132 -21.35 7.55 -18.16
N LEU A 133 -22.24 6.77 -17.54
CA LEU A 133 -22.84 5.56 -18.12
C LEU A 133 -23.98 5.84 -19.11
N GLY A 134 -24.34 7.11 -19.30
CA GLY A 134 -25.39 7.54 -20.22
C GLY A 134 -26.74 7.82 -19.57
N PRO A 135 -27.75 8.11 -20.40
CA PRO A 135 -29.08 8.46 -19.93
C PRO A 135 -29.71 7.39 -19.02
N THR A 136 -30.37 7.83 -17.95
CA THR A 136 -31.05 6.95 -17.00
C THR A 136 -32.12 6.05 -17.65
N ASP A 137 -32.70 6.46 -18.76
CA ASP A 137 -33.68 5.72 -19.56
C ASP A 137 -33.10 4.38 -20.14
N ASN A 138 -31.78 4.26 -20.18
CA ASN A 138 -31.13 3.02 -20.61
C ASN A 138 -31.13 1.92 -19.53
N PHE A 139 -31.57 2.23 -18.32
CA PHE A 139 -31.61 1.32 -17.18
C PHE A 139 -33.06 1.08 -16.74
N PRO A 140 -33.78 0.12 -17.38
CA PRO A 140 -35.15 -0.22 -16.99
C PRO A 140 -35.20 -0.72 -15.54
N GLU A 141 -36.34 -0.51 -14.90
CA GLU A 141 -36.55 -0.93 -13.52
C GLU A 141 -36.46 -2.46 -13.37
N ASN A 142 -35.71 -2.92 -12.36
CA ASN A 142 -35.47 -4.33 -12.05
C ASN A 142 -34.75 -5.15 -13.15
N GLU A 143 -34.23 -4.51 -14.19
CA GLU A 143 -33.36 -5.17 -15.16
C GLU A 143 -31.87 -4.95 -14.80
N TRP A 144 -31.07 -5.99 -14.95
CA TRP A 144 -29.62 -5.90 -14.83
C TRP A 144 -29.00 -5.55 -16.18
N ILE A 145 -28.15 -4.55 -16.17
CA ILE A 145 -27.37 -4.11 -17.33
C ILE A 145 -25.89 -4.27 -17.00
N GLU A 146 -25.18 -5.03 -17.83
CA GLU A 146 -23.74 -5.08 -17.80
C GLU A 146 -23.20 -3.88 -18.58
N ALA A 147 -22.62 -2.90 -17.87
CA ALA A 147 -22.02 -1.71 -18.43
C ALA A 147 -20.51 -1.93 -18.55
N THR A 148 -19.97 -1.89 -19.77
CA THR A 148 -18.55 -1.98 -20.04
C THR A 148 -18.02 -0.64 -20.52
N PHE A 149 -16.99 -0.11 -19.86
CA PHE A 149 -16.44 1.22 -20.05
C PHE A 149 -14.92 1.25 -19.88
N LEU A 150 -14.28 2.31 -20.34
CA LEU A 150 -12.89 2.61 -20.02
C LEU A 150 -12.85 3.53 -18.81
N LEU A 151 -12.11 3.16 -17.78
CA LEU A 151 -11.94 3.99 -16.59
C LEU A 151 -11.06 5.21 -16.87
N ASP A 152 -10.08 5.03 -17.74
CA ASP A 152 -9.21 6.09 -18.25
C ASP A 152 -8.94 5.83 -19.74
N PRO A 153 -9.63 6.56 -20.64
CA PRO A 153 -9.45 6.39 -22.07
C PRO A 153 -8.02 6.63 -22.57
N SER A 154 -7.24 7.45 -21.86
CA SER A 154 -5.86 7.78 -22.27
C SER A 154 -4.92 6.58 -22.22
N VAL A 155 -5.18 5.60 -21.36
CA VAL A 155 -4.41 4.35 -21.26
C VAL A 155 -5.07 3.20 -22.04
N GLY A 156 -6.20 3.43 -22.70
CA GLY A 156 -6.87 2.50 -23.61
C GLY A 156 -7.44 1.26 -22.91
N GLU A 157 -7.39 0.12 -23.59
CA GLU A 157 -8.03 -1.16 -23.21
C GLU A 157 -7.61 -1.71 -21.83
N VAL A 158 -6.44 -1.37 -21.33
CA VAL A 158 -6.00 -1.80 -19.99
C VAL A 158 -6.84 -1.19 -18.87
N SER A 159 -7.52 -0.07 -19.15
CA SER A 159 -8.46 0.58 -18.24
C SER A 159 -9.88 0.04 -18.34
N ARG A 160 -10.16 -0.93 -19.22
CA ARG A 160 -11.49 -1.50 -19.39
C ARG A 160 -12.00 -2.09 -18.08
N ARG A 161 -13.21 -1.69 -17.72
CA ARG A 161 -13.93 -2.15 -16.53
C ARG A 161 -15.36 -2.50 -16.90
N THR A 162 -15.99 -3.26 -16.02
CA THR A 162 -17.40 -3.64 -16.16
C THR A 162 -18.08 -3.46 -14.81
N ALA A 163 -19.29 -2.95 -14.83
CA ALA A 163 -20.18 -2.87 -13.69
C ALA A 163 -21.51 -3.55 -14.03
N PHE A 164 -22.11 -4.23 -13.08
CA PHE A 164 -23.49 -4.71 -13.16
C PHE A 164 -24.38 -3.65 -12.52
N VAL A 165 -25.28 -3.08 -13.30
CA VAL A 165 -26.14 -1.96 -12.92
C VAL A 165 -27.59 -2.41 -12.93
N ARG A 166 -28.31 -2.15 -11.84
CA ARG A 166 -29.77 -2.35 -11.76
C ARG A 166 -30.42 -1.08 -11.19
N TYR A 167 -31.43 -0.58 -11.88
CA TYR A 167 -32.32 0.44 -11.34
C TYR A 167 -33.37 -0.25 -10.47
N ASN A 168 -33.48 0.13 -9.20
CA ASN A 168 -34.39 -0.46 -8.22
C ASN A 168 -35.70 0.33 -8.08
N GLY A 169 -35.97 1.28 -8.95
CA GLY A 169 -37.09 2.22 -8.79
C GLY A 169 -36.77 3.40 -7.89
N VAL A 170 -37.83 4.05 -7.42
CA VAL A 170 -37.74 5.21 -6.52
C VAL A 170 -37.89 4.73 -5.07
N PHE A 171 -36.93 5.10 -4.22
CA PHE A 171 -36.96 4.82 -2.78
C PHE A 171 -36.84 6.13 -2.00
N GLU A 172 -37.78 6.38 -1.09
CA GLU A 172 -37.85 7.64 -0.32
C GLU A 172 -37.80 8.91 -1.17
N GLY A 173 -38.36 8.86 -2.39
CA GLY A 173 -38.41 9.99 -3.32
C GLY A 173 -37.15 10.19 -4.16
N LEU A 174 -36.15 9.32 -4.01
CA LEU A 174 -34.89 9.37 -4.77
C LEU A 174 -34.74 8.11 -5.65
N PRO A 175 -34.14 8.21 -6.84
CA PRO A 175 -33.83 7.08 -7.66
C PRO A 175 -32.77 6.19 -6.98
N SER A 176 -33.05 4.89 -6.93
CA SER A 176 -32.18 3.89 -6.28
C SER A 176 -31.53 2.99 -7.33
N TYR A 177 -30.23 2.83 -7.22
CA TYR A 177 -29.44 1.97 -8.11
C TYR A 177 -28.58 1.00 -7.32
N THR A 178 -28.44 -0.21 -7.83
CA THR A 178 -27.42 -1.17 -7.39
C THR A 178 -26.34 -1.23 -8.47
N LEU A 179 -25.12 -0.87 -8.13
CA LEU A 179 -23.97 -0.91 -9.02
C LEU A 179 -22.88 -1.79 -8.40
N ILE A 180 -22.65 -2.96 -9.01
CA ILE A 180 -21.70 -3.96 -8.51
C ILE A 180 -20.49 -3.99 -9.43
N SER A 181 -19.29 -3.94 -8.87
CA SER A 181 -18.03 -4.10 -9.62
C SER A 181 -17.88 -5.55 -10.06
N ASN A 182 -17.47 -5.80 -11.31
CA ASN A 182 -17.17 -7.16 -11.75
C ASN A 182 -15.81 -7.69 -11.28
N ARG A 183 -15.17 -7.06 -10.30
CA ARG A 183 -13.89 -7.52 -9.75
C ARG A 183 -14.09 -8.45 -8.58
N CYS A 184 -13.49 -9.65 -8.70
CA CYS A 184 -13.49 -10.62 -7.62
C CYS A 184 -12.68 -10.10 -6.43
N VAL A 185 -13.27 -10.09 -5.25
CA VAL A 185 -12.62 -9.59 -4.03
C VAL A 185 -11.53 -10.52 -3.49
N HIS A 186 -11.28 -11.66 -4.16
CA HIS A 186 -10.13 -12.50 -3.84
C HIS A 186 -8.83 -11.91 -4.38
N LEU A 187 -8.69 -11.80 -5.71
CA LEU A 187 -7.48 -11.30 -6.38
C LEU A 187 -7.80 -10.42 -7.62
N GLY A 188 -8.98 -9.83 -7.69
CA GLY A 188 -9.32 -8.87 -8.75
C GLY A 188 -9.65 -9.45 -10.13
N CYS A 189 -9.80 -10.78 -10.26
CA CYS A 189 -10.20 -11.39 -11.55
C CYS A 189 -11.58 -10.90 -11.99
N PRO A 190 -11.85 -10.81 -13.31
CA PRO A 190 -13.19 -10.48 -13.81
C PRO A 190 -14.20 -11.55 -13.41
N VAL A 191 -15.27 -11.12 -12.76
CA VAL A 191 -16.42 -11.95 -12.41
C VAL A 191 -17.44 -11.90 -13.55
N GLN A 192 -18.07 -13.02 -13.82
CA GLN A 192 -19.07 -13.16 -14.87
C GLN A 192 -20.45 -13.40 -14.28
N ALA A 193 -21.48 -12.82 -14.88
CA ALA A 193 -22.85 -13.15 -14.58
C ALA A 193 -23.16 -14.58 -15.06
N ALA A 194 -23.63 -15.43 -14.15
CA ALA A 194 -24.11 -16.77 -14.47
C ALA A 194 -25.57 -16.68 -14.90
N GLY A 195 -25.82 -16.58 -16.19
CA GLY A 195 -27.17 -16.46 -16.77
C GLY A 195 -27.12 -15.93 -18.19
N PRO A 196 -28.28 -15.87 -18.87
CA PRO A 196 -28.34 -15.42 -20.25
C PRO A 196 -27.97 -13.93 -20.38
N ARG A 197 -27.19 -13.65 -21.41
CA ARG A 197 -26.84 -12.29 -21.86
C ARG A 197 -27.60 -12.02 -23.15
N ARG A 198 -28.27 -10.89 -23.23
CA ARG A 198 -29.03 -10.49 -24.43
C ARG A 198 -28.15 -9.61 -25.32
N GLU A 199 -27.23 -10.23 -26.03
CA GLU A 199 -26.32 -9.53 -26.96
C GLU A 199 -27.09 -8.86 -28.13
N ASP A 200 -28.26 -9.39 -28.49
CA ASP A 200 -29.18 -8.81 -29.48
C ASP A 200 -29.78 -7.46 -29.03
N ALA A 201 -29.86 -7.23 -27.74
CA ALA A 201 -30.33 -5.99 -27.14
C ALA A 201 -29.21 -5.06 -26.65
N ARG A 202 -27.97 -5.37 -26.98
CA ARG A 202 -26.81 -4.52 -26.64
C ARG A 202 -26.95 -3.14 -27.26
N LYS A 203 -26.75 -2.13 -26.43
CA LYS A 203 -26.70 -0.73 -26.85
C LYS A 203 -25.31 -0.16 -26.66
N THR A 204 -24.91 0.74 -27.51
CA THR A 204 -23.72 1.55 -27.35
C THR A 204 -24.14 2.99 -27.08
N VAL A 205 -23.57 3.57 -26.04
CA VAL A 205 -23.83 4.95 -25.63
C VAL A 205 -22.54 5.75 -25.73
N GLU A 206 -22.60 6.88 -26.38
CA GLU A 206 -21.49 7.83 -26.39
C GLU A 206 -21.47 8.59 -25.06
N SER A 207 -20.31 8.63 -24.43
CA SER A 207 -20.00 9.42 -23.26
C SER A 207 -18.91 10.42 -23.59
N GLU A 208 -18.76 11.46 -22.80
CA GLU A 208 -17.67 12.44 -22.97
C GLU A 208 -16.29 11.80 -22.94
N GLN A 209 -16.16 10.65 -22.26
CA GLN A 209 -14.88 9.98 -22.02
C GLN A 209 -14.63 8.84 -23.01
N ALA A 210 -15.63 8.06 -23.38
CA ALA A 210 -15.51 6.92 -24.29
C ALA A 210 -16.88 6.30 -24.63
N GLU A 211 -16.87 5.39 -25.59
CA GLU A 211 -18.00 4.55 -25.95
C GLU A 211 -18.28 3.51 -24.84
N ILE A 212 -19.52 3.45 -24.38
CA ILE A 212 -19.95 2.54 -23.32
C ILE A 212 -20.90 1.49 -23.90
N ALA A 213 -20.58 0.22 -23.68
CA ALA A 213 -21.45 -0.87 -24.07
C ALA A 213 -22.36 -1.28 -22.92
N LEU A 214 -23.66 -1.25 -23.16
CA LEU A 214 -24.71 -1.65 -22.23
C LEU A 214 -25.36 -2.93 -22.76
N THR A 215 -25.18 -4.04 -22.04
CA THR A 215 -25.75 -5.35 -22.41
C THR A 215 -26.72 -5.82 -21.33
N PRO A 216 -27.99 -6.03 -21.62
CA PRO A 216 -28.92 -6.61 -20.65
C PRO A 216 -28.52 -8.05 -20.29
N VAL A 217 -28.54 -8.36 -18.99
CA VAL A 217 -28.21 -9.67 -18.45
C VAL A 217 -29.27 -10.11 -17.46
N LEU A 218 -29.46 -11.41 -17.33
CA LEU A 218 -30.33 -11.99 -16.30
C LEU A 218 -29.49 -12.88 -15.39
N PRO A 219 -28.77 -12.31 -14.42
CA PRO A 219 -27.89 -13.11 -13.58
C PRO A 219 -28.70 -13.97 -12.62
N ALA A 220 -28.42 -15.26 -12.58
CA ALA A 220 -28.84 -16.14 -11.51
C ALA A 220 -27.88 -16.08 -10.32
N ALA A 221 -26.64 -15.73 -10.58
CA ALA A 221 -25.53 -15.58 -9.64
C ALA A 221 -24.34 -14.93 -10.36
N TYR A 222 -23.23 -14.73 -9.64
CA TYR A 222 -21.97 -14.33 -10.25
C TYR A 222 -20.87 -15.34 -9.92
N SER A 223 -19.98 -15.59 -10.87
CA SER A 223 -18.88 -16.54 -10.69
C SER A 223 -17.55 -16.00 -11.19
N CYS A 224 -16.50 -16.29 -10.45
CA CYS A 224 -15.12 -15.97 -10.82
C CYS A 224 -14.45 -17.22 -11.38
N PRO A 225 -14.03 -17.23 -12.66
CA PRO A 225 -13.46 -18.41 -13.30
C PRO A 225 -12.04 -18.76 -12.82
N CYS A 226 -11.34 -17.82 -12.16
CA CYS A 226 -9.94 -18.01 -11.76
C CYS A 226 -9.80 -19.05 -10.64
N HIS A 227 -10.56 -18.92 -9.55
CA HIS A 227 -10.43 -19.77 -8.36
C HIS A 227 -11.79 -20.22 -7.80
N GLY A 228 -12.86 -20.16 -8.59
CA GLY A 228 -14.16 -20.63 -8.19
C GLY A 228 -14.87 -19.78 -7.13
N GLY A 229 -14.54 -18.48 -7.04
CA GLY A 229 -15.32 -17.55 -6.22
C GLY A 229 -16.74 -17.45 -6.75
N ALA A 230 -17.76 -17.60 -5.89
CA ALA A 230 -19.16 -17.49 -6.26
C ALA A 230 -19.89 -16.49 -5.36
N TYR A 231 -20.87 -15.80 -5.96
CA TYR A 231 -21.66 -14.76 -5.33
C TYR A 231 -23.12 -14.85 -5.74
N ASP A 232 -24.03 -14.39 -4.87
CA ASP A 232 -25.44 -14.24 -5.21
C ASP A 232 -25.69 -13.01 -6.11
N THR A 233 -26.96 -12.74 -6.43
CA THR A 233 -27.37 -11.60 -7.28
C THR A 233 -27.13 -10.23 -6.63
N GLU A 234 -26.99 -10.17 -5.31
CA GLU A 234 -26.61 -8.92 -4.59
C GLU A 234 -25.11 -8.81 -4.36
N GLY A 235 -24.33 -9.78 -4.84
CA GLY A 235 -22.89 -9.81 -4.72
C GLY A 235 -22.35 -10.41 -3.43
N ASN A 236 -23.19 -10.99 -2.55
CA ASN A 236 -22.72 -11.68 -1.36
C ASN A 236 -21.98 -12.96 -1.75
N ARG A 237 -20.89 -13.24 -1.04
CA ARG A 237 -20.16 -14.49 -1.20
C ARG A 237 -21.04 -15.70 -0.87
N THR A 238 -21.09 -16.64 -1.79
CA THR A 238 -21.76 -17.95 -1.58
C THR A 238 -20.78 -19.10 -1.49
N ALA A 239 -19.64 -19.04 -2.23
CA ALA A 239 -18.64 -20.10 -2.21
C ALA A 239 -17.25 -19.59 -2.65
N GLY A 240 -16.24 -20.44 -2.48
CA GLY A 240 -14.87 -20.19 -2.94
C GLY A 240 -14.03 -19.33 -1.99
N PRO A 241 -12.84 -18.87 -2.45
CA PRO A 241 -11.86 -18.17 -1.63
C PRO A 241 -12.19 -16.71 -1.26
N PRO A 242 -13.09 -15.96 -1.93
CA PRO A 242 -13.49 -14.63 -1.48
C PRO A 242 -13.89 -14.62 -0.01
N VAL A 243 -13.64 -13.53 0.71
CA VAL A 243 -13.94 -13.43 2.15
C VAL A 243 -15.08 -12.49 2.48
N ARG A 244 -15.60 -11.75 1.49
CA ARG A 244 -16.65 -10.74 1.63
C ARG A 244 -17.49 -10.61 0.37
N ALA A 245 -18.46 -9.71 0.38
CA ALA A 245 -19.26 -9.37 -0.79
C ALA A 245 -18.42 -8.64 -1.85
N MET A 246 -18.94 -8.59 -3.09
CA MET A 246 -18.37 -7.82 -4.19
C MET A 246 -18.45 -6.33 -3.88
N ASP A 247 -17.47 -5.58 -4.39
CA ASP A 247 -17.44 -4.12 -4.24
C ASP A 247 -18.59 -3.47 -5.01
N ARG A 248 -19.09 -2.37 -4.46
CA ARG A 248 -20.11 -1.55 -5.11
C ARG A 248 -19.53 -0.19 -5.50
N PHE A 249 -20.15 0.45 -6.47
CA PHE A 249 -19.84 1.82 -6.85
C PHE A 249 -20.83 2.78 -6.21
N LYS A 250 -20.34 3.95 -5.82
CA LYS A 250 -21.17 5.13 -5.61
C LYS A 250 -21.64 5.65 -6.96
N PHE A 251 -22.71 6.40 -6.97
CA PHE A 251 -23.23 7.02 -8.18
C PHE A 251 -23.77 8.42 -7.90
N ALA A 252 -23.89 9.20 -8.96
CA ALA A 252 -24.65 10.45 -8.99
C ALA A 252 -25.56 10.42 -10.23
N ILE A 253 -26.57 11.27 -10.21
CA ILE A 253 -27.37 11.56 -11.39
C ILE A 253 -27.14 13.03 -11.70
N ASP A 254 -26.65 13.29 -12.90
CA ASP A 254 -26.40 14.62 -13.40
C ASP A 254 -27.03 14.74 -14.78
N ASP A 255 -27.85 15.76 -14.98
CA ASP A 255 -28.61 16.03 -16.23
C ASP A 255 -29.27 14.77 -16.82
N ASN A 256 -29.99 14.02 -15.98
CA ASN A 256 -30.65 12.73 -16.32
C ASN A 256 -29.67 11.64 -16.82
N ARG A 257 -28.39 11.72 -16.47
CA ARG A 257 -27.36 10.73 -16.80
C ARG A 257 -26.85 10.06 -15.54
N LEU A 258 -26.60 8.78 -15.63
CA LEU A 258 -26.05 7.99 -14.51
C LEU A 258 -24.52 8.07 -14.51
N ILE A 259 -23.98 8.72 -13.50
CA ILE A 259 -22.54 8.89 -13.31
C ILE A 259 -22.06 7.87 -12.29
N LEU A 260 -21.17 6.99 -12.70
CA LEU A 260 -20.52 6.00 -11.85
C LEU A 260 -19.32 6.66 -11.17
N LEU A 261 -19.27 6.63 -9.85
CA LEU A 261 -18.23 7.24 -9.03
C LEU A 261 -17.25 6.17 -8.51
N GLU A 262 -16.55 6.49 -7.41
CA GLU A 262 -15.58 5.59 -6.81
C GLU A 262 -16.22 4.30 -6.27
N PRO A 263 -15.50 3.17 -6.33
CA PRO A 263 -15.91 1.93 -5.71
C PRO A 263 -15.73 2.00 -4.18
N PHE A 264 -16.48 1.18 -3.47
CA PHE A 264 -16.33 0.98 -2.04
C PHE A 264 -16.49 -0.49 -1.66
N ALA A 265 -15.84 -0.89 -0.57
CA ALA A 265 -15.81 -2.26 -0.12
C ALA A 265 -17.04 -2.59 0.75
N VAL A 266 -17.65 -3.74 0.48
CA VAL A 266 -18.84 -4.24 1.18
C VAL A 266 -18.51 -5.56 1.86
N ALA A 267 -18.83 -5.67 3.16
CA ALA A 267 -18.70 -6.92 3.91
C ALA A 267 -19.85 -7.88 3.56
N LYS A 268 -21.08 -7.38 3.64
CA LYS A 268 -22.32 -8.14 3.43
C LYS A 268 -23.45 -7.22 2.96
N VAL A 269 -24.38 -7.79 2.24
CA VAL A 269 -25.64 -7.14 1.84
C VAL A 269 -26.79 -7.92 2.46
N GLU A 270 -27.67 -7.26 3.19
CA GLU A 270 -28.89 -7.83 3.75
C GLU A 270 -30.10 -7.26 3.03
N GLY A 271 -30.96 -8.14 2.51
CA GLY A 271 -32.10 -7.78 1.66
C GLY A 271 -31.69 -7.58 0.21
N GLU A 272 -32.59 -7.01 -0.58
CA GLU A 272 -32.45 -6.84 -2.03
C GLU A 272 -32.89 -5.44 -2.48
N GLY A 273 -32.30 -4.98 -3.57
CA GLY A 273 -32.72 -3.76 -4.28
C GLY A 273 -32.59 -2.50 -3.44
N ALA A 274 -33.64 -1.66 -3.50
CA ALA A 274 -33.65 -0.35 -2.83
C ALA A 274 -33.66 -0.45 -1.30
N GLN A 275 -34.11 -1.57 -0.72
CA GLN A 275 -34.14 -1.80 0.73
C GLN A 275 -32.94 -2.57 1.25
N ALA A 276 -31.96 -2.89 0.39
CA ALA A 276 -30.77 -3.58 0.78
C ALA A 276 -29.95 -2.74 1.78
N LYS A 277 -29.55 -3.37 2.89
CA LYS A 277 -28.65 -2.77 3.88
C LYS A 277 -27.23 -3.24 3.60
N LEU A 278 -26.34 -2.31 3.46
CA LEU A 278 -24.92 -2.56 3.18
C LEU A 278 -24.12 -2.50 4.48
N GLU A 279 -23.43 -3.57 4.80
CA GLU A 279 -22.42 -3.59 5.86
C GLU A 279 -21.07 -3.21 5.26
N ALA A 280 -20.44 -2.17 5.80
CA ALA A 280 -19.15 -1.69 5.31
C ALA A 280 -18.03 -2.69 5.62
N TYR A 281 -17.08 -2.81 4.71
CA TYR A 281 -15.85 -3.54 4.94
C TYR A 281 -14.69 -2.55 5.09
N GLY A 282 -13.89 -2.72 6.15
CA GLY A 282 -12.85 -1.78 6.54
C GLY A 282 -11.60 -1.75 5.65
N ILE A 283 -11.55 -2.61 4.64
CA ILE A 283 -10.41 -2.72 3.72
C ILE A 283 -10.92 -2.61 2.30
N GLN A 284 -10.26 -1.77 1.50
CA GLN A 284 -10.60 -1.63 0.09
C GLN A 284 -10.29 -2.92 -0.69
N GLY A 285 -11.01 -3.14 -1.78
CA GLY A 285 -10.86 -4.32 -2.62
C GLY A 285 -9.54 -4.36 -3.39
N PRO A 286 -9.12 -5.56 -3.84
CA PRO A 286 -7.95 -5.70 -4.69
C PRO A 286 -8.03 -4.85 -5.97
N GLY A 287 -6.95 -4.16 -6.30
CA GLY A 287 -6.87 -3.32 -7.51
C GLY A 287 -7.53 -1.95 -7.39
N GLU A 288 -8.00 -1.58 -6.21
CA GLU A 288 -8.47 -0.24 -5.92
C GLU A 288 -7.33 0.67 -5.47
N HIS A 289 -7.45 1.95 -5.81
CA HIS A 289 -6.48 2.94 -5.39
C HIS A 289 -6.69 3.27 -3.91
N VAL A 290 -5.59 3.36 -3.17
CA VAL A 290 -5.57 3.67 -1.75
C VAL A 290 -5.03 5.08 -1.57
N ASP A 291 -5.88 6.02 -1.15
CA ASP A 291 -5.52 7.42 -0.99
C ASP A 291 -4.96 7.73 0.39
N GLY A 292 -3.89 8.52 0.40
CA GLY A 292 -3.29 9.07 1.60
C GLY A 292 -2.57 8.06 2.51
N LEU A 293 -1.97 8.57 3.57
CA LEU A 293 -1.15 7.77 4.49
C LEU A 293 -1.95 6.72 5.25
N SER A 294 -3.16 7.05 5.67
CA SER A 294 -4.04 6.12 6.41
C SER A 294 -4.54 4.97 5.54
N GLY A 295 -4.75 5.21 4.24
CA GLY A 295 -5.08 4.17 3.29
C GLY A 295 -3.88 3.30 2.88
N TRP A 296 -2.66 3.85 2.93
CA TRP A 296 -1.42 3.13 2.66
C TRP A 296 -0.99 2.24 3.84
N MET A 297 -1.26 2.67 5.08
CA MET A 297 -0.93 1.94 6.29
C MET A 297 -2.08 1.01 6.69
N TYR A 298 -2.00 -0.22 6.27
CA TYR A 298 -2.93 -1.29 6.66
C TYR A 298 -2.74 -1.71 8.13
N PRO A 299 -3.81 -2.04 8.90
CA PRO A 299 -5.23 -2.14 8.55
C PRO A 299 -5.96 -0.79 8.59
N ILE A 300 -6.87 -0.61 7.64
CA ILE A 300 -7.74 0.56 7.56
C ILE A 300 -8.95 0.33 8.46
N GLN A 301 -9.38 1.35 9.18
CA GLN A 301 -10.60 1.26 9.98
C GLN A 301 -11.84 1.14 9.09
N PRO A 302 -12.87 0.39 9.51
CA PRO A 302 -14.13 0.33 8.80
C PRO A 302 -14.70 1.72 8.56
N GLN A 303 -15.09 1.99 7.30
CA GLN A 303 -15.80 3.22 6.98
C GLN A 303 -17.29 2.99 7.22
N ASP A 304 -17.92 3.87 7.99
CA ASP A 304 -19.38 3.90 8.11
C ASP A 304 -19.97 4.36 6.78
N LEU A 305 -20.59 3.46 6.06
CA LEU A 305 -21.40 3.78 4.89
C LEU A 305 -22.79 4.24 5.38
N ARG A 306 -22.94 5.54 5.59
CA ARG A 306 -24.24 6.17 5.86
C ARG A 306 -24.66 6.99 4.67
#